data_6acdd7fc5d1607ab4cff7b0f3c9efbf2
#
_entry.id   6acdd7fc5d1607ab4cff7b0f3c9efbf2
#
_cell.length_a   1.000
_cell.length_b   1.000
_cell.length_c   1.000
_cell.angle_alpha   90.00
_cell.angle_beta   90.00
_cell.angle_gamma   90.00
#
_symmetry.space_group_name_H-M   'P 1'
#
loop_
_entity.id
_entity.type
_entity.pdbx_description
1 polymer ?
#
loop_
_entity_poly.entity_id
_entity_poly.type
_entity_poly.pdbx_seq_one_letter_code
_entity_poly.pdbx_strand_id
1 'polypeptide(L)'
;PCYLNGKDGILDKTYYDILIGMDATVYPSYYEPWGYTPLESIAFGIPTVTTNLAGFGMWAKKAGVSGGDLSEGVAVIDRTDFNYFEVADAIMEQILSLSGKTEKERQQIKKNCLALSGKAEWDKFITYYFEAFDIALSHAAERILK
;
A
#
# COMPACT_ATOMS: atom_id res chain seq x y z
N PRO A 1 8.44 2.35 -22.37
CA PRO A 1 7.30 2.38 -21.46
C PRO A 1 6.26 3.34 -22.04
N CYS A 2 5.01 2.91 -22.16
CA CYS A 2 3.94 3.84 -22.52
C CYS A 2 3.14 4.15 -21.25
N TYR A 3 2.71 5.40 -21.13
CA TYR A 3 1.82 5.82 -20.05
C TYR A 3 0.39 5.46 -20.42
N LEU A 4 -0.37 4.92 -19.46
CA LEU A 4 -1.80 4.67 -19.59
C LEU A 4 -2.56 6.00 -19.52
N ASN A 5 -2.62 6.69 -20.65
CA ASN A 5 -3.23 8.02 -20.77
C ASN A 5 -4.54 8.02 -21.57
N GLY A 6 -5.06 6.83 -21.89
CA GLY A 6 -6.26 6.65 -22.68
C GLY A 6 -6.06 6.76 -24.21
N LYS A 7 -4.81 6.81 -24.67
CA LYS A 7 -4.45 6.93 -26.11
C LYS A 7 -3.23 6.06 -26.45
N ASP A 8 -3.04 4.96 -25.71
CA ASP A 8 -1.90 4.07 -25.86
C ASP A 8 -2.04 3.07 -27.02
N GLY A 9 -3.25 2.94 -27.61
CA GLY A 9 -3.53 2.03 -28.73
C GLY A 9 -3.61 0.55 -28.32
N ILE A 10 -3.63 0.26 -27.01
CA ILE A 10 -3.74 -1.11 -26.45
C ILE A 10 -5.02 -1.22 -25.62
N LEU A 11 -5.10 -0.44 -24.56
CA LEU A 11 -6.25 -0.45 -23.65
C LEU A 11 -7.14 0.79 -23.82
N ASP A 12 -6.58 1.89 -24.28
CA ASP A 12 -7.22 3.19 -24.48
C ASP A 12 -8.02 3.65 -23.24
N LYS A 13 -7.47 3.34 -22.07
CA LYS A 13 -7.99 3.69 -20.75
C LYS A 13 -6.92 4.40 -19.92
N THR A 14 -7.34 5.31 -19.06
CA THR A 14 -6.42 5.90 -18.10
C THR A 14 -6.05 4.86 -17.02
N TYR A 15 -4.94 5.12 -16.31
CA TYR A 15 -4.51 4.24 -15.20
C TYR A 15 -5.64 4.00 -14.19
N TYR A 16 -6.35 5.05 -13.78
CA TYR A 16 -7.41 4.92 -12.79
C TYR A 16 -8.65 4.21 -13.34
N ASP A 17 -8.98 4.37 -14.64
CA ASP A 17 -10.06 3.60 -15.27
C ASP A 17 -9.77 2.09 -15.28
N ILE A 18 -8.50 1.73 -15.39
CA ILE A 18 -8.08 0.33 -15.33
C ILE A 18 -8.07 -0.15 -13.88
N LEU A 19 -7.50 0.65 -12.97
CA LEU A 19 -7.37 0.29 -11.56
C LEU A 19 -8.72 -0.07 -10.93
N ILE A 20 -9.76 0.73 -11.14
CA ILE A 20 -11.09 0.48 -10.57
C ILE A 20 -11.76 -0.80 -11.09
N GLY A 21 -11.25 -1.38 -12.17
CA GLY A 21 -11.71 -2.65 -12.73
C GLY A 21 -10.97 -3.88 -12.22
N MET A 22 -9.98 -3.71 -11.35
CA MET A 22 -9.19 -4.81 -10.81
C MET A 22 -9.81 -5.38 -9.54
N ASP A 23 -9.65 -6.70 -9.34
CA ASP A 23 -10.03 -7.37 -8.09
C ASP A 23 -8.97 -7.25 -7.00
N ALA A 24 -7.70 -7.13 -7.39
CA ALA A 24 -6.55 -6.92 -6.52
C ALA A 24 -5.37 -6.34 -7.30
N THR A 25 -4.41 -5.79 -6.58
CA THR A 25 -3.13 -5.34 -7.12
C THR A 25 -1.97 -5.99 -6.38
N VAL A 26 -0.81 -6.12 -7.05
CA VAL A 26 0.38 -6.76 -6.48
C VAL A 26 1.61 -5.90 -6.77
N TYR A 27 2.28 -5.44 -5.73
CA TYR A 27 3.47 -4.61 -5.78
C TYR A 27 4.62 -5.25 -4.97
N PRO A 28 5.29 -6.27 -5.53
CA PRO A 28 6.28 -7.06 -4.80
C PRO A 28 7.65 -6.36 -4.81
N SER A 29 7.72 -5.16 -4.24
CA SER A 29 8.92 -4.33 -4.25
C SER A 29 10.06 -4.92 -3.43
N TYR A 30 11.31 -4.80 -3.93
CA TYR A 30 12.53 -4.99 -3.16
C TYR A 30 12.93 -3.73 -2.39
N TYR A 31 12.61 -2.58 -2.93
CA TYR A 31 12.82 -1.29 -2.29
C TYR A 31 11.83 -0.28 -2.87
N GLU A 32 11.08 0.34 -1.99
CA GLU A 32 10.18 1.44 -2.32
C GLU A 32 10.14 2.39 -1.13
N PRO A 33 10.61 3.64 -1.24
CA PRO A 33 10.65 4.58 -0.10
C PRO A 33 9.30 4.78 0.56
N TRP A 34 8.23 4.87 -0.24
CA TRP A 34 6.85 4.91 0.24
C TRP A 34 5.99 3.87 -0.47
N GLY A 35 5.56 4.10 -1.70
CA GLY A 35 4.63 3.29 -2.48
C GLY A 35 3.26 3.95 -2.60
N TYR A 36 3.15 4.92 -3.53
CA TYR A 36 1.87 5.57 -3.80
C TYR A 36 0.88 4.62 -4.47
N THR A 37 1.35 3.76 -5.36
CA THR A 37 0.49 2.83 -6.11
C THR A 37 -0.30 1.87 -5.23
N PRO A 38 0.25 1.21 -4.19
CA PRO A 38 -0.56 0.42 -3.27
C PRO A 38 -1.51 1.29 -2.43
N LEU A 39 -1.12 2.52 -2.05
CA LEU A 39 -2.02 3.44 -1.36
C LEU A 39 -3.20 3.85 -2.24
N GLU A 40 -2.95 4.19 -3.51
CA GLU A 40 -3.99 4.49 -4.50
C GLU A 40 -4.95 3.31 -4.68
N SER A 41 -4.43 2.08 -4.77
CA SER A 41 -5.26 0.89 -4.86
C SER A 41 -6.27 0.81 -3.72
N ILE A 42 -5.83 0.91 -2.47
CA ILE A 42 -6.75 0.83 -1.34
C ILE A 42 -7.66 2.06 -1.22
N ALA A 43 -7.25 3.22 -1.73
CA ALA A 43 -8.11 4.40 -1.79
C ALA A 43 -9.28 4.24 -2.77
N PHE A 44 -9.13 3.41 -3.81
CA PHE A 44 -10.22 2.96 -4.69
C PHE A 44 -10.94 1.71 -4.17
N GLY A 45 -10.56 1.20 -3.00
CA GLY A 45 -11.16 0.00 -2.41
C GLY A 45 -10.67 -1.29 -3.03
N ILE A 46 -9.53 -1.28 -3.71
CA ILE A 46 -8.90 -2.46 -4.33
C ILE A 46 -7.85 -3.01 -3.36
N PRO A 47 -8.01 -4.25 -2.84
CA PRO A 47 -7.02 -4.83 -1.94
C PRO A 47 -5.69 -5.03 -2.63
N THR A 48 -4.60 -4.90 -1.88
CA THR A 48 -3.26 -4.91 -2.45
C THR A 48 -2.30 -5.81 -1.68
N VAL A 49 -1.44 -6.50 -2.41
CA VAL A 49 -0.27 -7.19 -1.87
C VAL A 49 0.96 -6.29 -2.02
N THR A 50 1.71 -6.11 -0.95
CA THR A 50 2.98 -5.39 -0.92
C THR A 50 4.01 -6.15 -0.09
N THR A 51 5.18 -5.57 0.15
CA THR A 51 6.24 -6.19 0.95
C THR A 51 6.63 -5.34 2.15
N ASN A 52 7.32 -5.96 3.10
CA ASN A 52 7.95 -5.28 4.24
C ASN A 52 9.11 -4.35 3.84
N LEU A 53 9.57 -4.40 2.58
CA LEU A 53 10.63 -3.55 2.03
C LEU A 53 10.09 -2.26 1.39
N ALA A 54 8.76 -2.10 1.37
CA ALA A 54 8.09 -0.86 0.96
C ALA A 54 7.65 -0.06 2.19
N GLY A 55 7.87 1.26 2.16
CA GLY A 55 7.44 2.16 3.24
C GLY A 55 5.95 2.06 3.53
N PHE A 56 5.12 1.94 2.49
CA PHE A 56 3.68 1.70 2.62
C PHE A 56 3.37 0.41 3.39
N GLY A 57 4.07 -0.70 3.11
CA GLY A 57 3.86 -1.96 3.81
C GLY A 57 4.20 -1.86 5.30
N MET A 58 5.33 -1.20 5.62
CA MET A 58 5.70 -0.93 7.01
C MET A 58 4.70 -0.03 7.72
N TRP A 59 4.20 1.00 7.04
CA TRP A 59 3.17 1.89 7.57
C TRP A 59 1.84 1.15 7.79
N ALA A 60 1.40 0.32 6.86
CA ALA A 60 0.17 -0.45 6.97
C ALA A 60 0.17 -1.36 8.23
N LYS A 61 1.28 -2.05 8.50
CA LYS A 61 1.48 -2.82 9.75
C LYS A 61 1.33 -1.92 10.99
N LYS A 62 1.94 -0.73 11.01
CA LYS A 62 1.80 0.24 12.11
C LYS A 62 0.38 0.79 12.23
N ALA A 63 -0.34 0.93 11.13
CA ALA A 63 -1.72 1.41 11.09
C ALA A 63 -2.76 0.35 11.55
N GLY A 64 -2.31 -0.85 11.91
CA GLY A 64 -3.11 -1.90 12.53
C GLY A 64 -3.49 -3.06 11.61
N VAL A 65 -2.88 -3.15 10.42
CA VAL A 65 -3.00 -4.34 9.57
C VAL A 65 -2.08 -5.42 10.13
N SER A 66 -2.59 -6.65 10.34
CA SER A 66 -1.75 -7.77 10.81
C SER A 66 -0.68 -8.15 9.78
N GLY A 67 -0.97 -7.86 8.51
CA GLY A 67 -0.11 -8.06 7.37
C GLY A 67 -0.25 -9.42 6.70
N GLY A 68 -1.06 -10.32 7.24
CA GLY A 68 -1.12 -11.70 6.78
C GLY A 68 -2.16 -12.00 5.71
N ASP A 69 -3.15 -11.14 5.48
CA ASP A 69 -4.29 -11.50 4.62
C ASP A 69 -4.88 -10.28 3.91
N LEU A 70 -5.22 -10.45 2.62
CA LEU A 70 -5.93 -9.46 1.81
C LEU A 70 -7.33 -9.11 2.37
N SER A 71 -7.89 -9.92 3.23
CA SER A 71 -9.18 -9.60 3.89
C SER A 71 -9.13 -8.32 4.73
N GLU A 72 -7.96 -7.92 5.17
CA GLU A 72 -7.73 -6.65 5.88
C GLU A 72 -7.56 -5.46 4.94
N GLY A 73 -7.54 -5.68 3.62
CA GLY A 73 -7.32 -4.70 2.56
C GLY A 73 -5.87 -4.65 2.06
N VAL A 74 -4.90 -5.05 2.88
CA VAL A 74 -3.48 -5.10 2.51
C VAL A 74 -2.85 -6.37 3.08
N ALA A 75 -2.21 -7.15 2.22
CA ALA A 75 -1.29 -8.21 2.63
C ALA A 75 0.15 -7.73 2.50
N VAL A 76 0.91 -7.80 3.58
CA VAL A 76 2.33 -7.39 3.62
C VAL A 76 3.20 -8.62 3.75
N ILE A 77 3.82 -9.02 2.65
CA ILE A 77 4.66 -10.22 2.59
C ILE A 77 6.07 -9.89 3.04
N ASP A 78 6.63 -10.72 3.92
CA ASP A 78 8.01 -10.57 4.36
C ASP A 78 8.95 -11.05 3.25
N ARG A 79 9.70 -10.11 2.66
CA ARG A 79 10.64 -10.33 1.58
C ARG A 79 12.07 -10.09 2.05
N THR A 80 12.97 -10.97 1.57
CA THR A 80 14.42 -10.88 1.75
C THR A 80 15.11 -11.16 0.41
N ASP A 81 16.42 -11.06 0.37
CA ASP A 81 17.21 -11.41 -0.83
C ASP A 81 17.20 -12.92 -1.15
N PHE A 82 16.74 -13.77 -0.21
CA PHE A 82 16.91 -15.23 -0.28
C PHE A 82 15.60 -16.02 -0.34
N ASN A 83 14.44 -15.38 -0.26
CA ASN A 83 13.13 -16.04 -0.18
C ASN A 83 12.21 -15.77 -1.38
N TYR A 84 12.78 -15.72 -2.59
CA TYR A 84 12.03 -15.37 -3.81
C TYR A 84 10.83 -16.30 -4.06
N PHE A 85 11.02 -17.62 -3.91
CA PHE A 85 9.97 -18.61 -4.20
C PHE A 85 8.88 -18.57 -3.12
N GLU A 86 9.26 -18.44 -1.86
CA GLU A 86 8.33 -18.32 -0.74
C GLU A 86 7.47 -17.06 -0.87
N VAL A 87 8.04 -15.96 -1.37
CA VAL A 87 7.28 -14.72 -1.67
C VAL A 87 6.30 -14.97 -2.82
N ALA A 88 6.71 -15.68 -3.88
CA ALA A 88 5.84 -16.00 -5.00
C ALA A 88 4.66 -16.89 -4.56
N ASP A 89 4.93 -17.90 -3.73
CA ASP A 89 3.90 -18.78 -3.15
C ASP A 89 2.95 -18.00 -2.25
N ALA A 90 3.46 -17.13 -1.39
CA ALA A 90 2.64 -16.27 -0.54
C ALA A 90 1.73 -15.33 -1.35
N ILE A 91 2.23 -14.73 -2.44
CA ILE A 91 1.41 -13.93 -3.35
C ILE A 91 0.29 -14.78 -3.97
N MET A 92 0.63 -15.97 -4.45
CA MET A 92 -0.33 -16.92 -5.04
C MET A 92 -1.42 -17.27 -4.03
N GLU A 93 -1.07 -17.58 -2.78
CA GLU A 93 -2.03 -17.91 -1.72
C GLU A 93 -3.01 -16.76 -1.47
N GLN A 94 -2.54 -15.51 -1.46
CA GLN A 94 -3.40 -14.34 -1.30
C GLN A 94 -4.41 -14.22 -2.45
N ILE A 95 -3.97 -14.42 -3.69
CA ILE A 95 -4.84 -14.34 -4.87
C ILE A 95 -5.88 -15.46 -4.85
N LEU A 96 -5.46 -16.69 -4.52
CA LEU A 96 -6.37 -17.84 -4.42
C LEU A 96 -7.39 -17.65 -3.29
N SER A 97 -6.96 -17.16 -2.12
CA SER A 97 -7.86 -16.84 -1.02
C SER A 97 -8.91 -15.82 -1.43
N LEU A 98 -8.50 -14.73 -2.11
CA LEU A 98 -9.41 -13.71 -2.59
C LEU A 98 -10.41 -14.25 -3.63
N SER A 99 -9.97 -15.13 -4.52
CA SER A 99 -10.83 -15.70 -5.57
C SER A 99 -12.00 -16.51 -5.00
N GLY A 100 -11.80 -17.14 -3.83
CA GLY A 100 -12.83 -17.91 -3.11
C GLY A 100 -13.80 -17.06 -2.26
N LYS A 101 -13.60 -15.73 -2.16
CA LYS A 101 -14.45 -14.87 -1.32
C LYS A 101 -15.82 -14.65 -1.94
N THR A 102 -16.82 -14.69 -1.09
CA THR A 102 -18.20 -14.29 -1.43
C THR A 102 -18.30 -12.79 -1.67
N GLU A 103 -19.35 -12.36 -2.36
CA GLU A 103 -19.60 -10.93 -2.60
C GLU A 103 -19.68 -10.12 -1.29
N LYS A 104 -20.28 -10.67 -0.25
CA LYS A 104 -20.34 -10.00 1.07
C LYS A 104 -18.95 -9.79 1.67
N GLU A 105 -18.06 -10.79 1.57
CA GLU A 105 -16.67 -10.66 2.03
C GLU A 105 -15.90 -9.65 1.19
N ARG A 106 -16.05 -9.64 -0.14
CA ARG A 106 -15.44 -8.66 -1.03
C ARG A 106 -15.86 -7.23 -0.68
N GLN A 107 -17.13 -7.01 -0.38
CA GLN A 107 -17.62 -5.70 0.09
C GLN A 107 -17.02 -5.30 1.45
N GLN A 108 -16.79 -6.26 2.34
CA GLN A 108 -16.11 -5.98 3.61
C GLN A 108 -14.63 -5.62 3.38
N ILE A 109 -13.93 -6.34 2.50
CA ILE A 109 -12.55 -6.05 2.11
C ILE A 109 -12.45 -4.62 1.54
N LYS A 110 -13.36 -4.24 0.65
CA LYS A 110 -13.43 -2.88 0.12
C LYS A 110 -13.56 -1.82 1.22
N LYS A 111 -14.41 -2.06 2.20
CA LYS A 111 -14.55 -1.15 3.36
C LYS A 111 -13.26 -1.07 4.17
N ASN A 112 -12.57 -2.18 4.37
CA ASN A 112 -11.30 -2.22 5.10
C ASN A 112 -10.22 -1.42 4.35
N CYS A 113 -10.13 -1.56 3.01
CA CYS A 113 -9.25 -0.74 2.15
C CYS A 113 -9.51 0.76 2.36
N LEU A 114 -10.77 1.20 2.24
CA LEU A 114 -11.16 2.61 2.38
C LEU A 114 -10.90 3.13 3.80
N ALA A 115 -11.16 2.33 4.82
CA ALA A 115 -10.89 2.71 6.21
C ALA A 115 -9.39 2.86 6.48
N LEU A 116 -8.55 2.00 5.87
CA LEU A 116 -7.10 2.09 5.99
C LEU A 116 -6.56 3.30 5.22
N SER A 117 -7.01 3.53 3.98
CA SER A 117 -6.57 4.68 3.17
C SER A 117 -6.87 6.01 3.85
N GLY A 118 -8.01 6.13 4.53
CA GLY A 118 -8.36 7.33 5.30
C GLY A 118 -7.41 7.66 6.47
N LYS A 119 -6.59 6.69 6.91
CA LYS A 119 -5.52 6.94 7.89
C LYS A 119 -4.26 7.56 7.26
N ALA A 120 -4.14 7.51 5.92
CA ALA A 120 -3.02 8.07 5.16
C ALA A 120 -3.36 9.43 4.52
N GLU A 121 -4.46 10.05 4.90
CA GLU A 121 -4.81 11.39 4.44
C GLU A 121 -3.81 12.43 4.96
N TRP A 122 -3.63 13.50 4.18
CA TRP A 122 -2.63 14.52 4.49
C TRP A 122 -2.85 15.22 5.82
N ASP A 123 -4.09 15.41 6.25
CA ASP A 123 -4.42 15.97 7.57
C ASP A 123 -3.88 15.13 8.73
N LYS A 124 -3.66 13.82 8.52
CA LYS A 124 -3.02 12.91 9.47
C LYS A 124 -1.50 12.97 9.36
N PHE A 125 -0.99 12.92 8.11
CA PHE A 125 0.46 12.87 7.90
C PHE A 125 1.18 14.18 8.23
N ILE A 126 0.52 15.32 8.09
CA ILE A 126 1.13 16.62 8.40
C ILE A 126 1.56 16.72 9.88
N THR A 127 0.91 15.98 10.79
CA THR A 127 1.28 15.98 12.21
C THR A 127 2.70 15.46 12.42
N TYR A 128 3.13 14.44 11.67
CA TYR A 128 4.51 13.92 11.73
C TYR A 128 5.54 14.94 11.23
N TYR A 129 5.16 15.82 10.30
CA TYR A 129 6.03 16.91 9.86
C TYR A 129 6.20 17.96 10.95
N PHE A 130 5.14 18.31 11.67
CA PHE A 130 5.25 19.23 12.80
C PHE A 130 6.13 18.66 13.91
N GLU A 131 5.96 17.40 14.27
CA GLU A 131 6.85 16.72 15.23
C GLU A 131 8.32 16.76 14.77
N ALA A 132 8.58 16.46 13.50
CA ALA A 132 9.94 16.49 12.94
C ALA A 132 10.52 17.91 12.95
N PHE A 133 9.73 18.95 12.68
CA PHE A 133 10.15 20.35 12.75
C PHE A 133 10.49 20.76 14.18
N ASP A 134 9.68 20.38 15.17
CA ASP A 134 9.94 20.68 16.57
C ASP A 134 11.25 20.03 17.06
N ILE A 135 11.49 18.78 16.69
CA ILE A 135 12.75 18.06 16.97
C ILE A 135 13.93 18.78 16.30
N ALA A 136 13.81 19.17 15.04
CA ALA A 136 14.87 19.84 14.31
C ALA A 136 15.21 21.21 14.91
N LEU A 137 14.19 21.98 15.31
CA LEU A 137 14.36 23.27 15.96
C LEU A 137 15.02 23.14 17.34
N SER A 138 14.64 22.13 18.12
CA SER A 138 15.28 21.84 19.41
C SER A 138 16.75 21.53 19.25
N HIS A 139 17.12 20.67 18.30
CA HIS A 139 18.53 20.35 18.01
C HIS A 139 19.30 21.56 17.45
N ALA A 140 18.66 22.45 16.71
CA ALA A 140 19.30 23.67 16.23
C ALA A 140 19.61 24.63 17.39
N ALA A 141 18.67 24.80 18.32
CA ALA A 141 18.89 25.62 19.53
C ALA A 141 20.04 25.11 20.39
N GLU A 142 20.12 23.78 20.62
CA GLU A 142 21.21 23.16 21.37
C GLU A 142 22.60 23.36 20.73
N ARG A 143 22.65 23.48 19.38
CA ARG A 143 23.91 23.73 18.65
C ARG A 143 24.38 25.18 18.76
N ILE A 144 23.46 26.12 18.89
CA ILE A 144 23.79 27.55 19.02
C ILE A 144 24.31 27.86 20.43
N LEU A 145 23.91 27.08 21.43
CA LEU A 145 24.29 27.28 22.83
C LEU A 145 25.63 26.64 23.20
N LYS A 146 26.28 25.92 22.30
CA LYS A 146 27.61 25.34 22.40
C LYS A 146 28.65 26.17 21.65
#